data_ea7f5d729675632f9b4c00198bab5560
#
_entry.id   ea7f5d729675632f9b4c00198bab5560
#
_cell.length_a   1.000
_cell.length_b   1.000
_cell.length_c   1.000
_cell.angle_alpha   90.00
_cell.angle_beta   90.00
_cell.angle_gamma   90.00
#
_symmetry.space_group_name_H-M   'P 1'
#
loop_
_entity.id
_entity.type
_entity.pdbx_description
1 polymer ?
#
loop_
_entity_poly.entity_id
_entity_poly.type
_entity_poly.pdbx_seq_one_letter_code
_entity_poly.pdbx_strand_id
1 'polypeptide(L)'
;MKPKIALIVDTDNWAFYNRAKILSQKLKEYYEFKIIPATTVLNDNVLQTILLVQDCDLVHFFWRGLLFSLDNENVIFKRNEIDVNRFIEEKFSNIVKTTCVPDHSLLDEEYIEKSKKVLNLVDGYYTMSGKLFDIYQKLDCKKPQRIIIGGVEPELFPAKNLTRFEIKNIENRNIVLGWSGNSQWGNWDKNNDLKGVHTIIKPAFEELNKEGYPVELYLADRSQKNIPIEEMKNFYNKIDIYICASETEGGPNPILESMCSGVPIISTDVGYVSDVLGKKQKGFILKERSKEALKEKIKKLINNKRIFKELSEENIKESKKCYYDVIAMQFKDFFDFNLKRGDK
;
A
#
# COMPACT_ATOMS: atom_id res chain seq x y z
N MET A 1 -24.70 -0.33 -22.30
CA MET A 1 -24.42 0.48 -21.09
C MET A 1 -23.06 0.09 -20.56
N LYS A 2 -22.36 0.99 -19.88
CA LYS A 2 -21.11 0.64 -19.18
C LYS A 2 -21.46 -0.19 -17.94
N PRO A 3 -20.66 -1.22 -17.61
CA PRO A 3 -20.83 -1.93 -16.35
C PRO A 3 -20.70 -0.98 -15.15
N LYS A 4 -21.53 -1.17 -14.14
CA LYS A 4 -21.52 -0.39 -12.91
C LYS A 4 -20.78 -1.10 -11.81
N ILE A 5 -19.74 -0.47 -11.28
CA ILE A 5 -18.83 -1.06 -10.29
C ILE A 5 -18.91 -0.29 -8.98
N ALA A 6 -19.23 -0.97 -7.89
CA ALA A 6 -19.12 -0.43 -6.54
C ALA A 6 -17.72 -0.69 -5.98
N LEU A 7 -17.06 0.35 -5.50
CA LEU A 7 -15.77 0.31 -4.82
C LEU A 7 -15.99 0.55 -3.32
N ILE A 8 -15.86 -0.52 -2.52
CA ILE A 8 -16.02 -0.45 -1.07
C ILE A 8 -14.65 -0.21 -0.45
N VAL A 9 -14.52 0.89 0.27
CA VAL A 9 -13.29 1.31 0.95
C VAL A 9 -13.51 1.38 2.46
N ASP A 10 -12.43 1.43 3.25
CA ASP A 10 -12.49 1.47 4.70
C ASP A 10 -13.06 2.80 5.22
N THR A 11 -12.37 3.90 4.98
CA THR A 11 -12.67 5.22 5.54
C THR A 11 -12.42 6.31 4.50
N ASP A 12 -13.19 7.39 4.57
CA ASP A 12 -12.99 8.59 3.76
C ASP A 12 -11.59 9.17 3.92
N ASN A 13 -11.04 9.69 2.81
CA ASN A 13 -9.75 10.38 2.76
C ASN A 13 -8.52 9.56 3.20
N TRP A 14 -8.66 8.23 3.27
CA TRP A 14 -7.56 7.30 3.52
C TRP A 14 -7.03 6.69 2.21
N ALA A 15 -6.03 5.82 2.33
CA ALA A 15 -5.30 5.28 1.18
C ALA A 15 -6.21 4.59 0.15
N PHE A 16 -7.13 3.74 0.59
CA PHE A 16 -8.05 3.04 -0.32
C PHE A 16 -9.08 3.96 -0.95
N TYR A 17 -9.58 4.95 -0.21
CA TYR A 17 -10.50 5.95 -0.77
C TYR A 17 -9.83 6.78 -1.87
N ASN A 18 -8.61 7.28 -1.62
CA ASN A 18 -7.86 8.03 -2.62
C ASN A 18 -7.56 7.17 -3.85
N ARG A 19 -7.19 5.89 -3.65
CA ARG A 19 -6.99 4.92 -4.73
C ARG A 19 -8.26 4.71 -5.54
N ALA A 20 -9.41 4.54 -4.90
CA ALA A 20 -10.70 4.38 -5.55
C ALA A 20 -11.07 5.60 -6.40
N LYS A 21 -10.84 6.82 -5.89
CA LYS A 21 -11.04 8.08 -6.65
C LYS A 21 -10.19 8.13 -7.91
N ILE A 22 -8.89 7.84 -7.79
CA ILE A 22 -7.99 7.86 -8.95
C ILE A 22 -8.42 6.81 -9.98
N LEU A 23 -8.70 5.58 -9.55
CA LEU A 23 -9.16 4.52 -10.43
C LEU A 23 -10.48 4.87 -11.13
N SER A 24 -11.44 5.45 -10.40
CA SER A 24 -12.71 5.87 -11.01
C SER A 24 -12.52 6.94 -12.07
N GLN A 25 -11.58 7.86 -11.90
CA GLN A 25 -11.25 8.89 -12.90
C GLN A 25 -10.54 8.29 -14.13
N LYS A 26 -9.55 7.40 -13.90
CA LYS A 26 -8.76 6.76 -14.98
C LYS A 26 -9.60 5.80 -15.83
N LEU A 27 -10.59 5.14 -15.24
CA LEU A 27 -11.40 4.11 -15.89
C LEU A 27 -12.83 4.54 -16.22
N LYS A 28 -13.17 5.82 -16.11
CA LYS A 28 -14.51 6.38 -16.39
C LYS A 28 -15.04 6.10 -17.80
N GLU A 29 -14.15 5.89 -18.78
CA GLU A 29 -14.54 5.56 -20.16
C GLU A 29 -15.04 4.11 -20.28
N TYR A 30 -14.67 3.23 -19.34
CA TYR A 30 -15.00 1.80 -19.36
C TYR A 30 -16.14 1.43 -18.43
N TYR A 31 -16.25 2.11 -17.26
CA TYR A 31 -17.19 1.76 -16.19
C TYR A 31 -17.88 2.99 -15.60
N GLU A 32 -19.04 2.76 -14.97
CA GLU A 32 -19.64 3.67 -14.01
C GLU A 32 -19.23 3.24 -12.61
N PHE A 33 -18.77 4.19 -11.78
CA PHE A 33 -18.28 3.87 -10.45
C PHE A 33 -19.13 4.48 -9.33
N LYS A 34 -19.33 3.70 -8.28
CA LYS A 34 -19.90 4.13 -7.01
C LYS A 34 -18.89 3.84 -5.90
N ILE A 35 -18.38 4.87 -5.21
CA ILE A 35 -17.45 4.71 -4.10
C ILE A 35 -18.25 4.76 -2.81
N ILE A 36 -18.11 3.73 -1.95
CA ILE A 36 -18.84 3.59 -0.70
C ILE A 36 -17.83 3.35 0.43
N PRO A 37 -17.59 4.35 1.29
CA PRO A 37 -16.82 4.14 2.52
C PRO A 37 -17.60 3.27 3.50
N ALA A 38 -16.95 2.26 4.07
CA ALA A 38 -17.57 1.36 5.03
C ALA A 38 -18.03 2.08 6.32
N THR A 39 -17.37 3.20 6.66
CA THR A 39 -17.78 4.06 7.79
C THR A 39 -19.08 4.81 7.59
N THR A 40 -19.55 5.00 6.34
CA THR A 40 -20.88 5.59 6.07
C THR A 40 -22.01 4.59 6.28
N VAL A 41 -21.65 3.32 6.33
CA VAL A 41 -22.57 2.22 6.63
C VAL A 41 -22.35 1.87 8.09
N LEU A 42 -23.24 2.29 8.97
CA LEU A 42 -23.12 2.17 10.42
C LEU A 42 -22.63 0.79 10.88
N ASN A 43 -21.55 0.77 11.65
CA ASN A 43 -21.05 -0.34 12.46
C ASN A 43 -21.21 -1.73 11.84
N ASP A 44 -20.22 -2.16 11.05
CA ASP A 44 -20.09 -3.54 10.50
C ASP A 44 -21.30 -4.07 9.72
N ASN A 45 -22.14 -3.18 9.21
CA ASN A 45 -23.38 -3.59 8.57
C ASN A 45 -23.18 -3.91 7.08
N VAL A 46 -22.56 -5.05 6.81
CA VAL A 46 -22.44 -5.62 5.46
C VAL A 46 -23.81 -5.71 4.77
N LEU A 47 -24.90 -5.92 5.52
CA LEU A 47 -26.26 -5.93 4.99
C LEU A 47 -26.62 -4.60 4.30
N GLN A 48 -26.29 -3.47 4.90
CA GLN A 48 -26.53 -2.16 4.27
C GLN A 48 -25.65 -1.98 3.03
N THR A 49 -24.39 -2.41 3.08
CA THR A 49 -23.53 -2.38 1.89
C THR A 49 -24.14 -3.18 0.74
N ILE A 50 -24.67 -4.37 1.01
CA ILE A 50 -25.36 -5.23 0.03
C ILE A 50 -26.56 -4.51 -0.58
N LEU A 51 -27.39 -3.86 0.24
CA LEU A 51 -28.54 -3.11 -0.26
C LEU A 51 -28.13 -1.94 -1.15
N LEU A 52 -27.00 -1.28 -0.84
CA LEU A 52 -26.48 -0.15 -1.60
C LEU A 52 -25.89 -0.54 -2.96
N VAL A 53 -25.53 -1.80 -3.17
CA VAL A 53 -24.86 -2.26 -4.43
C VAL A 53 -25.76 -3.11 -5.32
N GLN A 54 -27.06 -3.26 -5.00
CA GLN A 54 -28.00 -4.09 -5.76
C GLN A 54 -28.15 -3.69 -7.24
N ASP A 55 -27.81 -2.46 -7.59
CA ASP A 55 -27.84 -1.91 -8.96
C ASP A 55 -26.47 -1.97 -9.66
N CYS A 56 -25.51 -2.70 -9.10
CA CYS A 56 -24.15 -2.83 -9.65
C CYS A 56 -23.90 -4.21 -10.25
N ASP A 57 -23.08 -4.26 -11.31
CA ASP A 57 -22.67 -5.51 -11.96
C ASP A 57 -21.51 -6.17 -11.19
N LEU A 58 -20.67 -5.34 -10.54
CA LEU A 58 -19.53 -5.80 -9.75
C LEU A 58 -19.38 -4.97 -8.47
N VAL A 59 -19.05 -5.64 -7.36
CA VAL A 59 -18.58 -5.01 -6.12
C VAL A 59 -17.15 -5.42 -5.83
N HIS A 60 -16.30 -4.43 -5.57
CA HIS A 60 -14.91 -4.64 -5.19
C HIS A 60 -14.65 -4.11 -3.78
N PHE A 61 -14.23 -4.99 -2.88
CA PHE A 61 -13.81 -4.65 -1.52
C PHE A 61 -12.30 -4.47 -1.49
N PHE A 62 -11.82 -3.25 -1.21
CA PHE A 62 -10.38 -2.95 -1.16
C PHE A 62 -9.63 -3.61 -0.01
N TRP A 63 -10.33 -4.27 0.87
CA TRP A 63 -9.76 -5.03 1.96
C TRP A 63 -10.66 -6.21 2.33
N ARG A 64 -10.09 -7.43 2.33
CA ARG A 64 -10.85 -8.65 2.67
C ARG A 64 -11.46 -8.62 4.08
N GLY A 65 -10.83 -7.85 5.00
CA GLY A 65 -11.33 -7.68 6.37
C GLY A 65 -12.73 -7.09 6.45
N LEU A 66 -13.14 -6.30 5.43
CA LEU A 66 -14.51 -5.79 5.33
C LEU A 66 -15.56 -6.91 5.16
N LEU A 67 -15.12 -8.09 4.74
CA LEU A 67 -15.96 -9.27 4.54
C LEU A 67 -15.99 -10.20 5.77
N PHE A 68 -15.13 -9.98 6.79
CA PHE A 68 -15.08 -10.83 7.98
C PHE A 68 -16.37 -10.82 8.79
N SER A 69 -17.20 -9.78 8.65
CA SER A 69 -18.53 -9.71 9.24
C SER A 69 -19.58 -10.59 8.52
N LEU A 70 -19.27 -11.13 7.34
CA LEU A 70 -20.08 -12.16 6.66
C LEU A 70 -19.82 -13.53 7.31
N ASP A 71 -20.24 -13.67 8.55
CA ASP A 71 -20.12 -14.89 9.34
C ASP A 71 -21.46 -15.18 10.02
N ASN A 72 -21.87 -16.46 10.10
CA ASN A 72 -23.04 -16.89 10.82
C ASN A 72 -22.99 -16.55 12.33
N GLU A 73 -21.78 -16.33 12.89
CA GLU A 73 -21.59 -15.87 14.26
C GLU A 73 -21.80 -14.35 14.43
N ASN A 74 -21.94 -13.59 13.34
CA ASN A 74 -22.27 -12.17 13.41
C ASN A 74 -23.63 -11.97 14.10
N VAL A 75 -23.68 -11.08 15.08
CA VAL A 75 -24.86 -10.80 15.92
C VAL A 75 -26.13 -10.52 15.09
N ILE A 76 -26.00 -9.83 13.96
CA ILE A 76 -27.13 -9.48 13.10
C ILE A 76 -27.69 -10.72 12.41
N PHE A 77 -26.85 -11.57 11.84
CA PHE A 77 -27.26 -12.81 11.18
C PHE A 77 -27.87 -13.78 12.20
N LYS A 78 -27.18 -13.96 13.33
CA LYS A 78 -27.63 -14.84 14.42
C LYS A 78 -28.98 -14.41 15.04
N ARG A 79 -29.14 -13.10 15.33
CA ARG A 79 -30.34 -12.54 15.90
C ARG A 79 -31.58 -12.67 14.98
N ASN A 80 -31.35 -12.59 13.67
CA ASN A 80 -32.42 -12.66 12.67
C ASN A 80 -32.57 -14.06 12.04
N GLU A 81 -31.82 -15.06 12.54
CA GLU A 81 -31.84 -16.44 12.05
C GLU A 81 -31.50 -16.52 10.53
N ILE A 82 -30.63 -15.64 10.05
CA ILE A 82 -30.26 -15.57 8.63
C ILE A 82 -29.01 -16.42 8.40
N ASP A 83 -29.12 -17.44 7.56
CA ASP A 83 -27.95 -18.17 7.05
C ASP A 83 -27.18 -17.30 6.03
N VAL A 84 -25.88 -17.08 6.29
CA VAL A 84 -25.03 -16.19 5.49
C VAL A 84 -24.88 -16.69 4.05
N ASN A 85 -24.73 -18.00 3.84
CA ASN A 85 -24.55 -18.55 2.49
C ASN A 85 -25.83 -18.34 1.68
N ARG A 86 -26.97 -18.68 2.26
CA ARG A 86 -28.27 -18.47 1.63
C ARG A 86 -28.52 -16.98 1.33
N PHE A 87 -28.15 -16.08 2.25
CA PHE A 87 -28.27 -14.65 2.04
C PHE A 87 -27.41 -14.16 0.88
N ILE A 88 -26.16 -14.64 0.77
CA ILE A 88 -25.28 -14.32 -0.35
C ILE A 88 -25.85 -14.87 -1.67
N GLU A 89 -26.33 -16.09 -1.68
CA GLU A 89 -26.98 -16.68 -2.85
C GLU A 89 -28.21 -15.87 -3.31
N GLU A 90 -29.08 -15.46 -2.39
CA GLU A 90 -30.30 -14.72 -2.71
C GLU A 90 -30.05 -13.25 -3.11
N LYS A 91 -29.08 -12.58 -2.49
CA LYS A 91 -28.88 -11.13 -2.63
C LYS A 91 -27.67 -10.72 -3.45
N PHE A 92 -26.68 -11.61 -3.60
CA PHE A 92 -25.46 -11.35 -4.35
C PHE A 92 -25.27 -12.26 -5.56
N SER A 93 -26.22 -13.16 -5.88
CA SER A 93 -26.06 -14.12 -6.99
C SER A 93 -25.77 -13.43 -8.33
N ASN A 94 -26.38 -12.29 -8.56
CA ASN A 94 -26.27 -11.54 -9.81
C ASN A 94 -25.18 -10.45 -9.79
N ILE A 95 -24.43 -10.33 -8.69
CA ILE A 95 -23.39 -9.32 -8.54
C ILE A 95 -22.04 -10.03 -8.42
N VAL A 96 -21.09 -9.68 -9.28
CA VAL A 96 -19.72 -10.19 -9.19
C VAL A 96 -19.03 -9.60 -7.97
N LYS A 97 -18.49 -10.44 -7.10
CA LYS A 97 -17.83 -10.07 -5.85
C LYS A 97 -16.32 -10.23 -5.97
N THR A 98 -15.60 -9.17 -5.73
CA THR A 98 -14.13 -9.21 -5.76
C THR A 98 -13.52 -8.53 -4.53
N THR A 99 -12.30 -8.94 -4.16
CA THR A 99 -11.58 -8.31 -3.05
C THR A 99 -10.08 -8.29 -3.28
N CYS A 100 -9.32 -7.79 -2.32
CA CYS A 100 -7.88 -7.93 -2.31
C CYS A 100 -7.32 -8.35 -0.94
N VAL A 101 -6.10 -8.87 -0.98
CA VAL A 101 -5.26 -9.15 0.18
C VAL A 101 -4.12 -8.13 0.17
N PRO A 102 -4.26 -7.01 0.92
CA PRO A 102 -3.31 -5.90 0.81
C PRO A 102 -2.14 -6.00 1.77
N ASP A 103 -2.28 -6.68 2.91
CA ASP A 103 -1.37 -6.56 4.05
C ASP A 103 -0.77 -7.87 4.52
N HIS A 104 0.40 -7.77 5.15
CA HIS A 104 1.14 -8.86 5.77
C HIS A 104 0.89 -8.98 7.28
N SER A 105 0.05 -8.12 7.87
CA SER A 105 -0.20 -8.07 9.31
C SER A 105 -1.20 -9.13 9.80
N LEU A 106 -1.99 -9.69 8.88
CA LEU A 106 -3.04 -10.67 9.19
C LEU A 106 -2.67 -12.06 8.62
N LEU A 107 -1.52 -12.59 9.03
CA LEU A 107 -0.99 -13.89 8.59
C LEU A 107 -0.90 -14.94 9.71
N ASP A 108 -1.39 -14.63 10.91
CA ASP A 108 -1.57 -15.62 11.95
C ASP A 108 -2.70 -16.61 11.60
N GLU A 109 -2.73 -17.74 12.29
CA GLU A 109 -3.64 -18.85 11.97
C GLU A 109 -5.12 -18.43 11.99
N GLU A 110 -5.52 -17.62 12.97
CA GLU A 110 -6.92 -17.16 13.11
C GLU A 110 -7.35 -16.32 11.90
N TYR A 111 -6.53 -15.33 11.52
CA TYR A 111 -6.86 -14.47 10.37
C TYR A 111 -6.72 -15.18 9.03
N ILE A 112 -5.83 -16.17 8.92
CA ILE A 112 -5.75 -17.03 7.72
C ILE A 112 -7.04 -17.81 7.57
N GLU A 113 -7.57 -18.43 8.64
CA GLU A 113 -8.83 -19.19 8.57
C GLU A 113 -10.03 -18.28 8.25
N LYS A 114 -10.11 -17.09 8.84
CA LYS A 114 -11.10 -16.08 8.45
C LYS A 114 -10.97 -15.68 6.97
N SER A 115 -9.74 -15.48 6.51
CA SER A 115 -9.47 -15.15 5.10
C SER A 115 -9.91 -16.26 4.16
N LYS A 116 -9.63 -17.53 4.45
CA LYS A 116 -10.08 -18.67 3.63
C LYS A 116 -11.59 -18.69 3.45
N LYS A 117 -12.34 -18.50 4.54
CA LYS A 117 -13.82 -18.43 4.49
C LYS A 117 -14.29 -17.36 3.51
N VAL A 118 -13.87 -16.10 3.70
CA VAL A 118 -14.34 -14.99 2.86
C VAL A 118 -13.82 -15.03 1.42
N LEU A 119 -12.62 -15.57 1.19
CA LEU A 119 -12.08 -15.70 -0.16
C LEU A 119 -12.83 -16.76 -0.98
N ASN A 120 -13.45 -17.75 -0.34
CA ASN A 120 -14.33 -18.71 -1.03
C ASN A 120 -15.68 -18.12 -1.40
N LEU A 121 -16.14 -17.06 -0.71
CA LEU A 121 -17.40 -16.36 -0.99
C LEU A 121 -17.31 -15.37 -2.17
N VAL A 122 -16.12 -14.92 -2.56
CA VAL A 122 -15.93 -13.97 -3.66
C VAL A 122 -15.62 -14.68 -4.99
N ASP A 123 -15.92 -14.02 -6.11
CA ASP A 123 -15.67 -14.57 -7.45
C ASP A 123 -14.20 -14.50 -7.84
N GLY A 124 -13.49 -13.49 -7.34
CA GLY A 124 -12.06 -13.34 -7.55
C GLY A 124 -11.39 -12.39 -6.58
N TYR A 125 -10.07 -12.53 -6.46
CA TYR A 125 -9.27 -11.60 -5.69
C TYR A 125 -7.84 -11.49 -6.22
N TYR A 126 -7.16 -10.41 -5.82
CA TYR A 126 -5.74 -10.19 -6.09
C TYR A 126 -4.98 -9.95 -4.80
N THR A 127 -3.65 -10.08 -4.86
CA THR A 127 -2.74 -9.71 -3.76
C THR A 127 -1.95 -8.47 -4.13
N MET A 128 -1.50 -7.72 -3.12
CA MET A 128 -0.73 -6.49 -3.35
C MET A 128 0.79 -6.72 -3.40
N SER A 129 1.27 -7.95 -3.22
CA SER A 129 2.70 -8.29 -3.33
C SER A 129 2.90 -9.72 -3.80
N GLY A 130 4.08 -10.01 -4.38
CA GLY A 130 4.49 -11.35 -4.76
C GLY A 130 4.55 -12.29 -3.56
N LYS A 131 5.02 -11.83 -2.40
CA LYS A 131 5.05 -12.62 -1.16
C LYS A 131 3.67 -13.09 -0.73
N LEU A 132 2.68 -12.19 -0.74
CA LEU A 132 1.29 -12.57 -0.44
C LEU A 132 0.73 -13.53 -1.48
N PHE A 133 1.04 -13.30 -2.76
CA PHE A 133 0.64 -14.21 -3.82
C PHE A 133 1.13 -15.63 -3.56
N ASP A 134 2.41 -15.80 -3.25
CA ASP A 134 3.03 -17.10 -2.98
C ASP A 134 2.45 -17.79 -1.73
N ILE A 135 2.13 -17.01 -0.68
CA ILE A 135 1.48 -17.52 0.54
C ILE A 135 0.07 -18.03 0.19
N TYR A 136 -0.76 -17.18 -0.43
CA TYR A 136 -2.15 -17.50 -0.69
C TYR A 136 -2.34 -18.55 -1.81
N GLN A 137 -1.35 -18.72 -2.70
CA GLN A 137 -1.33 -19.83 -3.66
C GLN A 137 -1.24 -21.21 -2.98
N LYS A 138 -0.66 -21.29 -1.78
CA LYS A 138 -0.45 -22.55 -1.04
C LYS A 138 -1.61 -22.89 -0.10
N LEU A 139 -2.47 -21.91 0.25
CA LEU A 139 -3.59 -22.14 1.15
C LEU A 139 -4.68 -22.96 0.49
N ASP A 140 -5.39 -23.77 1.27
CA ASP A 140 -6.56 -24.53 0.81
C ASP A 140 -7.81 -23.64 0.75
N CYS A 141 -7.84 -22.77 -0.26
CA CYS A 141 -8.97 -21.88 -0.59
C CYS A 141 -8.86 -21.44 -2.06
N LYS A 142 -9.84 -20.61 -2.52
CA LYS A 142 -9.74 -19.97 -3.84
C LYS A 142 -8.38 -19.29 -4.01
N LYS A 143 -7.78 -19.44 -5.19
CA LYS A 143 -6.43 -18.91 -5.46
C LYS A 143 -6.47 -17.44 -5.93
N PRO A 144 -5.46 -16.63 -5.60
CA PRO A 144 -5.36 -15.27 -6.14
C PRO A 144 -5.20 -15.31 -7.66
N GLN A 145 -5.89 -14.40 -8.34
CA GLN A 145 -5.89 -14.35 -9.80
C GLN A 145 -4.68 -13.60 -10.36
N ARG A 146 -4.18 -12.60 -9.61
CA ARG A 146 -3.05 -11.74 -10.03
C ARG A 146 -2.45 -10.97 -8.86
N ILE A 147 -1.35 -10.27 -9.16
CA ILE A 147 -0.74 -9.29 -8.27
C ILE A 147 -1.06 -7.91 -8.84
N ILE A 148 -1.65 -7.02 -8.02
CA ILE A 148 -1.86 -5.61 -8.37
C ILE A 148 -1.32 -4.76 -7.22
N ILE A 149 -0.17 -4.16 -7.43
CA ILE A 149 0.51 -3.33 -6.42
C ILE A 149 -0.13 -1.95 -6.25
N GLY A 150 0.44 -1.12 -5.39
CA GLY A 150 0.08 0.30 -5.27
C GLY A 150 0.37 1.09 -6.55
N GLY A 151 -0.25 2.27 -6.66
CA GLY A 151 -0.01 3.21 -7.75
C GLY A 151 0.55 4.55 -7.24
N VAL A 152 1.18 5.32 -8.14
CA VAL A 152 1.67 6.68 -7.88
C VAL A 152 1.30 7.60 -9.04
N GLU A 153 0.95 8.87 -8.74
CA GLU A 153 0.70 9.93 -9.71
C GLU A 153 1.99 10.74 -9.94
N PRO A 154 2.62 10.68 -11.12
CA PRO A 154 3.88 11.38 -11.36
C PRO A 154 3.74 12.91 -11.30
N GLU A 155 2.56 13.46 -11.54
CA GLU A 155 2.27 14.90 -11.42
C GLU A 155 2.34 15.39 -9.97
N LEU A 156 1.98 14.53 -9.01
CA LEU A 156 2.06 14.84 -7.57
C LEU A 156 3.48 14.66 -7.03
N PHE A 157 4.25 13.74 -7.61
CA PHE A 157 5.60 13.38 -7.14
C PHE A 157 6.67 13.51 -8.24
N PRO A 158 6.80 14.68 -8.88
CA PRO A 158 7.71 14.86 -10.00
C PRO A 158 9.17 14.76 -9.54
N ALA A 159 10.00 14.10 -10.35
CA ALA A 159 11.44 14.05 -10.18
C ALA A 159 12.07 15.42 -10.49
N LYS A 160 12.21 16.27 -9.48
CA LYS A 160 12.80 17.60 -9.55
C LYS A 160 14.12 17.65 -8.80
N ASN A 161 14.92 18.69 -9.06
CA ASN A 161 16.19 18.94 -8.36
C ASN A 161 17.14 17.72 -8.34
N LEU A 162 17.19 16.94 -9.44
CA LEU A 162 18.05 15.74 -9.56
C LEU A 162 19.53 16.10 -9.62
N THR A 163 19.86 17.34 -10.00
CA THR A 163 21.25 17.85 -9.99
C THR A 163 21.89 17.81 -8.61
N ARG A 164 21.08 17.72 -7.52
CA ARG A 164 21.59 17.54 -6.14
C ARG A 164 22.38 16.24 -5.96
N PHE A 165 22.14 15.24 -6.81
CA PHE A 165 22.84 13.95 -6.80
C PHE A 165 24.08 13.91 -7.70
N GLU A 166 24.39 14.99 -8.40
CA GLU A 166 25.69 15.11 -9.08
C GLU A 166 26.80 15.25 -8.05
N ILE A 167 27.95 14.60 -8.30
CA ILE A 167 29.04 14.52 -7.32
C ILE A 167 29.49 15.90 -6.83
N LYS A 168 29.59 16.88 -7.72
CA LYS A 168 29.96 18.27 -7.39
C LYS A 168 29.01 18.96 -6.39
N ASN A 169 27.76 18.52 -6.32
CA ASN A 169 26.72 19.11 -5.48
C ASN A 169 26.50 18.32 -4.18
N ILE A 170 26.76 17.00 -4.18
CA ILE A 170 26.51 16.14 -3.02
C ILE A 170 27.77 15.92 -2.15
N GLU A 171 28.98 16.15 -2.69
CA GLU A 171 30.23 15.76 -2.05
C GLU A 171 30.49 16.50 -0.73
N ASN A 172 30.19 17.79 -0.69
CA ASN A 172 30.56 18.70 0.40
C ASN A 172 29.38 19.22 1.22
N ARG A 173 28.28 18.48 1.27
CA ARG A 173 27.11 18.87 2.06
C ARG A 173 26.59 17.71 2.91
N ASN A 174 25.77 18.06 3.88
CA ASN A 174 25.02 17.07 4.65
C ASN A 174 24.05 16.29 3.77
N ILE A 175 23.87 15.02 4.10
CA ILE A 175 22.91 14.11 3.48
C ILE A 175 21.63 14.15 4.29
N VAL A 176 20.52 14.51 3.65
CA VAL A 176 19.23 14.63 4.31
C VAL A 176 18.51 13.28 4.29
N LEU A 177 18.38 12.69 5.46
CA LEU A 177 17.59 11.47 5.70
C LEU A 177 16.12 11.85 5.87
N GLY A 178 15.23 11.19 5.16
CA GLY A 178 13.80 11.48 5.19
C GLY A 178 12.94 10.30 5.61
N TRP A 179 11.85 10.60 6.32
CA TRP A 179 10.79 9.66 6.61
C TRP A 179 9.44 10.36 6.57
N SER A 180 8.39 9.68 6.09
CA SER A 180 7.02 10.20 6.08
C SER A 180 6.02 9.16 6.54
N GLY A 181 5.02 9.59 7.31
CA GLY A 181 3.99 8.72 7.83
C GLY A 181 3.34 9.22 9.12
N ASN A 182 2.79 8.31 9.90
CA ASN A 182 2.32 8.57 11.27
C ASN A 182 3.16 7.72 12.22
N SER A 183 4.05 8.36 12.99
CA SER A 183 4.95 7.67 13.92
C SER A 183 4.22 7.01 15.11
N GLN A 184 2.97 7.39 15.34
CA GLN A 184 2.11 6.82 16.39
C GLN A 184 1.13 5.77 15.86
N TRP A 185 1.32 5.29 14.63
CA TRP A 185 0.47 4.25 14.06
C TRP A 185 0.53 2.95 14.86
N GLY A 186 -0.64 2.33 15.11
CA GLY A 186 -0.73 1.05 15.82
C GLY A 186 -0.62 1.17 17.34
N ASN A 187 -1.10 2.29 17.92
CA ASN A 187 -1.01 2.55 19.36
C ASN A 187 0.43 2.50 19.85
N TRP A 188 1.28 3.35 19.25
CA TRP A 188 2.69 3.44 19.62
C TRP A 188 2.88 3.60 21.13
N ASP A 189 3.73 2.74 21.68
CA ASP A 189 4.34 2.87 22.98
C ASP A 189 5.84 2.50 22.90
N LYS A 190 6.54 2.51 24.01
CA LYS A 190 7.98 2.18 24.05
C LYS A 190 8.32 0.76 23.55
N ASN A 191 7.33 -0.14 23.54
CA ASN A 191 7.49 -1.54 23.14
C ASN A 191 6.92 -1.82 21.76
N ASN A 192 6.18 -0.87 21.14
CA ASN A 192 5.46 -1.06 19.89
C ASN A 192 5.71 0.12 18.92
N ASP A 193 6.87 0.11 18.26
CA ASP A 193 7.21 1.07 17.21
C ASP A 193 7.15 0.41 15.83
N LEU A 194 5.94 0.17 15.35
CA LEU A 194 5.72 -0.51 14.07
C LEU A 194 6.38 0.20 12.89
N LYS A 195 6.54 1.53 12.97
CA LYS A 195 7.17 2.34 11.91
C LYS A 195 8.69 2.48 12.08
N GLY A 196 9.25 2.11 13.22
CA GLY A 196 10.69 2.17 13.50
C GLY A 196 11.25 3.58 13.62
N VAL A 197 10.40 4.59 13.80
CA VAL A 197 10.87 5.99 13.85
C VAL A 197 11.64 6.26 15.13
N HIS A 198 11.11 5.82 16.26
CA HIS A 198 11.65 6.14 17.58
C HIS A 198 12.75 5.15 18.02
N THR A 199 12.66 3.89 17.61
CA THR A 199 13.59 2.84 18.03
C THR A 199 14.72 2.57 17.04
N ILE A 200 14.56 2.96 15.78
CA ILE A 200 15.53 2.67 14.71
C ILE A 200 16.02 3.95 14.05
N ILE A 201 15.12 4.76 13.45
CA ILE A 201 15.54 5.90 12.60
C ILE A 201 16.21 7.00 13.42
N LYS A 202 15.54 7.49 14.47
CA LYS A 202 16.11 8.56 15.34
C LYS A 202 17.41 8.11 16.04
N PRO A 203 17.47 6.93 16.67
CA PRO A 203 18.72 6.46 17.27
C PRO A 203 19.86 6.27 16.28
N ALA A 204 19.59 5.74 15.09
CA ALA A 204 20.58 5.61 14.03
C ALA A 204 21.15 6.98 13.60
N PHE A 205 20.28 7.97 13.43
CA PHE A 205 20.65 9.35 13.11
C PHE A 205 21.52 9.97 14.21
N GLU A 206 21.14 9.85 15.49
CA GLU A 206 21.88 10.39 16.63
C GLU A 206 23.28 9.78 16.73
N GLU A 207 23.41 8.48 16.52
CA GLU A 207 24.69 7.79 16.56
C GLU A 207 25.57 8.19 15.36
N LEU A 208 25.03 8.31 14.14
CA LEU A 208 25.77 8.77 12.99
C LEU A 208 26.33 10.19 13.19
N ASN A 209 25.55 11.10 13.79
CA ASN A 209 26.04 12.44 14.14
C ASN A 209 27.18 12.40 15.19
N LYS A 210 27.05 11.55 16.23
CA LYS A 210 28.14 11.36 17.24
C LYS A 210 29.41 10.80 16.61
N GLU A 211 29.27 9.97 15.57
CA GLU A 211 30.39 9.42 14.79
C GLU A 211 30.97 10.41 13.77
N GLY A 212 30.39 11.62 13.64
CA GLY A 212 30.87 12.70 12.74
C GLY A 212 30.41 12.56 11.29
N TYR A 213 29.41 11.73 10.99
CA TYR A 213 28.83 11.66 9.64
C TYR A 213 27.98 12.90 9.34
N PRO A 214 28.11 13.50 8.14
CA PRO A 214 27.38 14.72 7.76
C PRO A 214 25.93 14.38 7.37
N VAL A 215 25.04 14.17 8.35
CA VAL A 215 23.64 13.81 8.14
C VAL A 215 22.68 14.80 8.81
N GLU A 216 21.54 15.00 8.19
CA GLU A 216 20.38 15.71 8.73
C GLU A 216 19.15 14.80 8.71
N LEU A 217 18.20 14.98 9.62
CA LEU A 217 16.96 14.21 9.65
C LEU A 217 15.76 15.13 9.40
N TYR A 218 14.96 14.79 8.40
CA TYR A 218 13.74 15.49 8.04
C TYR A 218 12.53 14.55 8.06
N LEU A 219 11.60 14.77 8.99
CA LEU A 219 10.42 13.95 9.21
C LEU A 219 9.14 14.68 8.75
N ALA A 220 8.37 14.04 7.89
CA ALA A 220 7.00 14.44 7.56
C ALA A 220 6.02 13.59 8.39
N ASP A 221 5.96 13.88 9.69
CA ASP A 221 5.21 13.10 10.67
C ASP A 221 3.79 13.66 10.87
N ARG A 222 2.78 12.92 10.44
CA ARG A 222 1.37 13.30 10.58
C ARG A 222 0.90 13.38 12.03
N SER A 223 1.57 12.72 12.97
CA SER A 223 1.27 12.84 14.41
C SER A 223 1.59 14.23 14.95
N GLN A 224 2.49 14.96 14.27
CA GLN A 224 2.90 16.31 14.64
C GLN A 224 2.25 17.36 13.74
N LYS A 225 2.29 17.16 12.42
CA LYS A 225 1.73 18.06 11.41
C LYS A 225 1.31 17.29 10.17
N ASN A 226 0.06 17.45 9.78
CA ASN A 226 -0.41 16.90 8.51
C ASN A 226 0.07 17.81 7.36
N ILE A 227 0.84 17.25 6.42
CA ILE A 227 1.25 17.90 5.18
C ILE A 227 0.29 17.45 4.08
N PRO A 228 -0.39 18.39 3.38
CA PRO A 228 -1.23 18.05 2.24
C PRO A 228 -0.46 17.27 1.17
N ILE A 229 -1.12 16.37 0.47
CA ILE A 229 -0.46 15.50 -0.52
C ILE A 229 0.20 16.31 -1.65
N GLU A 230 -0.40 17.43 -2.04
CA GLU A 230 0.11 18.35 -3.06
C GLU A 230 1.43 19.02 -2.65
N GLU A 231 1.69 19.11 -1.34
CA GLU A 231 2.92 19.68 -0.78
C GLU A 231 4.00 18.63 -0.52
N MET A 232 3.66 17.34 -0.51
CA MET A 232 4.63 16.25 -0.28
C MET A 232 5.76 16.22 -1.31
N LYS A 233 5.53 16.72 -2.53
CA LYS A 233 6.62 16.94 -3.51
C LYS A 233 7.77 17.78 -2.97
N ASN A 234 7.49 18.75 -2.08
CA ASN A 234 8.51 19.60 -1.46
C ASN A 234 9.34 18.82 -0.44
N PHE A 235 8.72 17.85 0.26
CA PHE A 235 9.42 16.94 1.15
C PHE A 235 10.39 16.06 0.36
N TYR A 236 9.93 15.34 -0.68
CA TYR A 236 10.78 14.44 -1.48
C TYR A 236 11.89 15.19 -2.24
N ASN A 237 11.67 16.43 -2.63
CA ASN A 237 12.71 17.25 -3.28
C ASN A 237 13.80 17.77 -2.32
N LYS A 238 13.60 17.68 -1.01
CA LYS A 238 14.57 18.10 0.01
C LYS A 238 15.41 16.95 0.55
N ILE A 239 14.88 15.74 0.56
CA ILE A 239 15.60 14.59 1.12
C ILE A 239 16.48 13.91 0.09
N ASP A 240 17.56 13.28 0.55
CA ASP A 240 18.50 12.54 -0.27
C ASP A 240 18.34 11.03 -0.15
N ILE A 241 17.85 10.57 0.98
CA ILE A 241 17.57 9.16 1.24
C ILE A 241 16.20 9.08 1.93
N TYR A 242 15.27 8.32 1.36
CA TYR A 242 14.05 7.94 2.05
C TYR A 242 14.28 6.67 2.87
N ILE A 243 13.84 6.66 4.13
CA ILE A 243 14.00 5.51 5.03
C ILE A 243 12.62 4.93 5.36
N CYS A 244 12.44 3.63 5.18
CA CYS A 244 11.31 2.86 5.66
C CYS A 244 11.82 1.77 6.60
N ALA A 245 11.60 1.93 7.91
CA ALA A 245 11.99 0.97 8.95
C ALA A 245 10.80 0.23 9.56
N SER A 246 9.70 0.14 8.81
CA SER A 246 8.47 -0.51 9.27
C SER A 246 8.67 -2.00 9.51
N GLU A 247 7.97 -2.55 10.49
CA GLU A 247 7.91 -3.98 10.77
C GLU A 247 7.00 -4.71 9.77
N THR A 248 5.87 -4.09 9.49
CA THR A 248 4.89 -4.60 8.53
C THR A 248 4.24 -3.45 7.77
N GLU A 249 3.90 -3.71 6.52
CA GLU A 249 3.14 -2.79 5.64
C GLU A 249 2.31 -3.62 4.67
N GLY A 250 1.19 -3.07 4.23
CA GLY A 250 0.46 -3.61 3.09
C GLY A 250 1.12 -3.21 1.78
N GLY A 251 1.24 -1.91 1.60
CA GLY A 251 1.91 -1.30 0.45
C GLY A 251 2.34 0.11 0.80
N PRO A 252 3.61 0.32 1.16
CA PRO A 252 4.08 1.62 1.63
C PRO A 252 4.13 2.64 0.48
N ASN A 253 3.06 3.43 0.30
CA ASN A 253 2.99 4.48 -0.72
C ASN A 253 4.25 5.37 -0.77
N PRO A 254 4.85 5.79 0.36
CA PRO A 254 6.07 6.59 0.34
C PRO A 254 7.25 5.96 -0.41
N ILE A 255 7.29 4.64 -0.59
CA ILE A 255 8.29 3.97 -1.43
C ILE A 255 8.07 4.36 -2.90
N LEU A 256 6.84 4.27 -3.41
CA LEU A 256 6.52 4.63 -4.80
C LEU A 256 6.66 6.14 -5.03
N GLU A 257 6.27 6.96 -4.06
CA GLU A 257 6.42 8.41 -4.08
C GLU A 257 7.90 8.81 -4.14
N SER A 258 8.75 8.16 -3.34
CA SER A 258 10.21 8.35 -3.36
C SER A 258 10.82 7.92 -4.68
N MET A 259 10.44 6.74 -5.19
CA MET A 259 10.91 6.27 -6.51
C MET A 259 10.54 7.24 -7.62
N CYS A 260 9.29 7.69 -7.63
CA CYS A 260 8.79 8.64 -8.63
C CYS A 260 9.51 9.99 -8.55
N SER A 261 9.83 10.46 -7.34
CA SER A 261 10.61 11.68 -7.11
C SER A 261 12.13 11.50 -7.33
N GLY A 262 12.58 10.29 -7.67
CA GLY A 262 14.00 9.97 -7.89
C GLY A 262 14.82 9.95 -6.60
N VAL A 263 14.23 9.69 -5.45
CA VAL A 263 14.94 9.62 -4.16
C VAL A 263 15.47 8.21 -3.92
N PRO A 264 16.77 8.01 -3.63
CA PRO A 264 17.33 6.77 -3.13
C PRO A 264 16.63 6.28 -1.84
N ILE A 265 16.50 4.97 -1.67
CA ILE A 265 15.68 4.35 -0.61
C ILE A 265 16.51 3.37 0.21
N ILE A 266 16.33 3.39 1.53
CA ILE A 266 16.71 2.29 2.43
C ILE A 266 15.43 1.78 3.09
N SER A 267 15.14 0.49 2.98
CA SER A 267 13.87 -0.06 3.47
C SER A 267 14.03 -1.43 4.07
N THR A 268 13.22 -1.75 5.07
CA THR A 268 12.86 -3.14 5.39
C THR A 268 12.12 -3.76 4.21
N ASP A 269 12.14 -5.10 4.10
CA ASP A 269 11.47 -5.81 3.02
C ASP A 269 9.99 -6.06 3.34
N VAL A 270 9.20 -4.98 3.40
CA VAL A 270 7.78 -4.99 3.75
C VAL A 270 6.89 -4.71 2.54
N GLY A 271 5.66 -5.22 2.58
CA GLY A 271 4.71 -5.05 1.49
C GLY A 271 5.28 -5.48 0.14
N TYR A 272 5.18 -4.60 -0.84
CA TYR A 272 5.68 -4.80 -2.21
C TYR A 272 7.10 -4.23 -2.45
N VAL A 273 7.87 -3.89 -1.41
CA VAL A 273 9.19 -3.24 -1.56
C VAL A 273 10.09 -4.01 -2.51
N SER A 274 10.25 -5.33 -2.30
CA SER A 274 11.07 -6.16 -3.18
C SER A 274 10.50 -6.37 -4.59
N ASP A 275 9.20 -6.14 -4.79
CA ASP A 275 8.58 -6.27 -6.11
C ASP A 275 8.85 -5.04 -7.01
N VAL A 276 8.93 -3.84 -6.40
CA VAL A 276 9.01 -2.57 -7.14
C VAL A 276 10.42 -2.03 -7.31
N LEU A 277 11.34 -2.28 -6.36
CA LEU A 277 12.70 -1.74 -6.40
C LEU A 277 13.54 -2.38 -7.50
N GLY A 278 14.34 -1.57 -8.18
CA GLY A 278 15.31 -2.02 -9.16
C GLY A 278 16.47 -2.80 -8.55
N LYS A 279 17.28 -3.46 -9.40
CA LYS A 279 18.34 -4.36 -8.97
C LYS A 279 19.40 -3.68 -8.07
N LYS A 280 19.79 -2.44 -8.39
CA LYS A 280 20.77 -1.69 -7.60
C LYS A 280 20.15 -1.25 -6.28
N GLN A 281 18.90 -0.74 -6.32
CA GLN A 281 18.17 -0.25 -5.16
C GLN A 281 17.87 -1.39 -4.17
N LYS A 282 17.58 -2.62 -4.62
CA LYS A 282 17.43 -3.81 -3.76
C LYS A 282 18.66 -4.09 -2.87
N GLY A 283 19.85 -3.65 -3.25
CA GLY A 283 21.06 -3.70 -2.44
C GLY A 283 20.98 -2.91 -1.12
N PHE A 284 19.96 -2.05 -0.98
CA PHE A 284 19.70 -1.22 0.19
C PHE A 284 18.46 -1.65 0.98
N ILE A 285 17.89 -2.80 0.67
CA ILE A 285 16.93 -3.48 1.55
C ILE A 285 17.69 -3.97 2.79
N LEU A 286 17.14 -3.70 3.97
CA LEU A 286 17.70 -4.14 5.24
C LEU A 286 17.53 -5.66 5.38
N LYS A 287 18.61 -6.36 5.74
CA LYS A 287 18.56 -7.80 6.04
C LYS A 287 17.92 -8.07 7.40
N GLU A 288 18.04 -7.10 8.30
CA GLU A 288 17.52 -7.12 9.65
C GLU A 288 16.92 -5.75 9.97
N ARG A 289 15.80 -5.76 10.69
CA ARG A 289 15.15 -4.53 11.15
C ARG A 289 15.84 -4.05 12.43
N SER A 290 16.99 -3.38 12.25
CA SER A 290 17.78 -2.84 13.36
C SER A 290 18.38 -1.46 12.99
N LYS A 291 18.73 -0.68 14.03
CA LYS A 291 19.43 0.60 13.82
C LYS A 291 20.84 0.39 13.27
N GLU A 292 21.49 -0.71 13.63
CA GLU A 292 22.81 -1.08 13.17
C GLU A 292 22.81 -1.34 11.66
N ALA A 293 21.87 -2.16 11.18
CA ALA A 293 21.70 -2.43 9.76
C ALA A 293 21.36 -1.15 8.97
N LEU A 294 20.53 -0.26 9.54
CA LEU A 294 20.23 1.04 8.93
C LEU A 294 21.48 1.91 8.84
N LYS A 295 22.25 2.04 9.93
CA LYS A 295 23.52 2.80 9.94
C LYS A 295 24.50 2.30 8.90
N GLU A 296 24.69 0.98 8.77
CA GLU A 296 25.56 0.40 7.75
C GLU A 296 25.16 0.82 6.32
N LYS A 297 23.85 0.75 6.01
CA LYS A 297 23.38 1.15 4.68
C LYS A 297 23.57 2.64 4.42
N ILE A 298 23.31 3.49 5.43
CA ILE A 298 23.54 4.95 5.32
C ILE A 298 25.03 5.22 5.10
N LYS A 299 25.92 4.62 5.91
CA LYS A 299 27.38 4.76 5.74
C LYS A 299 27.86 4.32 4.35
N LYS A 300 27.31 3.20 3.85
CA LYS A 300 27.62 2.71 2.50
C LYS A 300 27.28 3.73 1.42
N LEU A 301 26.12 4.43 1.54
CA LEU A 301 25.73 5.50 0.62
C LEU A 301 26.65 6.72 0.76
N ILE A 302 26.91 7.20 1.97
CA ILE A 302 27.73 8.38 2.23
C ILE A 302 29.18 8.17 1.73
N ASN A 303 29.74 6.98 1.94
CA ASN A 303 31.10 6.64 1.52
C ASN A 303 31.23 6.42 0.00
N ASN A 304 30.12 6.26 -0.71
CA ASN A 304 30.08 6.14 -2.16
C ASN A 304 29.01 7.04 -2.78
N LYS A 305 29.18 8.35 -2.67
CA LYS A 305 28.21 9.33 -3.14
C LYS A 305 27.88 9.26 -4.63
N ARG A 306 28.74 8.65 -5.45
CA ARG A 306 28.47 8.46 -6.89
C ARG A 306 27.25 7.60 -7.18
N ILE A 307 26.90 6.67 -6.27
CA ILE A 307 25.77 5.77 -6.43
C ILE A 307 24.40 6.47 -6.35
N PHE A 308 24.32 7.66 -5.72
CA PHE A 308 23.04 8.38 -5.55
C PHE A 308 22.38 8.67 -6.89
N LYS A 309 23.13 9.15 -7.88
CA LYS A 309 22.62 9.42 -9.23
C LYS A 309 22.10 8.15 -9.89
N GLU A 310 22.85 7.05 -9.79
CA GLU A 310 22.47 5.77 -10.38
C GLU A 310 21.20 5.19 -9.76
N LEU A 311 21.06 5.29 -8.43
CA LEU A 311 19.86 4.86 -7.71
C LEU A 311 18.66 5.75 -8.05
N SER A 312 18.88 7.06 -8.16
CA SER A 312 17.84 8.01 -8.56
C SER A 312 17.29 7.70 -9.96
N GLU A 313 18.17 7.49 -10.94
CA GLU A 313 17.79 7.15 -12.32
C GLU A 313 17.07 5.80 -12.39
N GLU A 314 17.56 4.78 -11.64
CA GLU A 314 16.89 3.48 -11.56
C GLU A 314 15.49 3.60 -10.96
N ASN A 315 15.32 4.32 -9.85
CA ASN A 315 14.06 4.52 -9.17
C ASN A 315 13.02 5.20 -10.09
N ILE A 316 13.41 6.26 -10.78
CA ILE A 316 12.53 6.94 -11.76
C ILE A 316 12.11 5.97 -12.88
N LYS A 317 13.05 5.17 -13.39
CA LYS A 317 12.74 4.21 -14.45
C LYS A 317 11.76 3.14 -13.97
N GLU A 318 12.01 2.54 -12.81
CA GLU A 318 11.17 1.47 -12.27
C GLU A 318 9.80 1.98 -11.81
N SER A 319 9.71 3.22 -11.27
CA SER A 319 8.44 3.81 -10.83
C SER A 319 7.40 3.93 -11.95
N LYS A 320 7.82 4.03 -13.21
CA LYS A 320 6.89 4.11 -14.37
C LYS A 320 5.96 2.91 -14.48
N LYS A 321 6.40 1.74 -14.01
CA LYS A 321 5.57 0.52 -13.96
C LYS A 321 4.46 0.60 -12.93
N CYS A 322 4.60 1.53 -11.97
CA CYS A 322 3.68 1.77 -10.87
C CYS A 322 2.83 3.05 -11.07
N TYR A 323 2.90 3.71 -12.23
CA TYR A 323 2.03 4.86 -12.50
C TYR A 323 0.57 4.42 -12.55
N TYR A 324 -0.32 5.24 -12.02
CA TYR A 324 -1.75 4.89 -12.00
C TYR A 324 -2.34 4.62 -13.38
N ASP A 325 -1.79 5.17 -14.46
CA ASP A 325 -2.21 4.82 -15.81
C ASP A 325 -1.97 3.33 -16.12
N VAL A 326 -0.84 2.78 -15.67
CA VAL A 326 -0.52 1.34 -15.82
C VAL A 326 -1.35 0.49 -14.86
N ILE A 327 -1.43 0.91 -13.59
CA ILE A 327 -2.15 0.18 -12.55
C ILE A 327 -3.67 0.14 -12.84
N ALA A 328 -4.23 1.23 -13.34
CA ALA A 328 -5.65 1.28 -13.73
C ALA A 328 -5.98 0.25 -14.82
N MET A 329 -5.10 0.06 -15.80
CA MET A 329 -5.30 -0.98 -16.82
C MET A 329 -5.23 -2.40 -16.26
N GLN A 330 -4.38 -2.64 -15.24
CA GLN A 330 -4.38 -3.93 -14.53
C GLN A 330 -5.71 -4.17 -13.78
N PHE A 331 -6.29 -3.12 -13.18
CA PHE A 331 -7.63 -3.17 -12.59
C PHE A 331 -8.70 -3.44 -13.65
N LYS A 332 -8.62 -2.76 -14.81
CA LYS A 332 -9.53 -3.01 -15.91
C LYS A 332 -9.51 -4.48 -16.32
N ASP A 333 -8.33 -5.04 -16.53
CA ASP A 333 -8.18 -6.45 -16.91
C ASP A 333 -8.70 -7.40 -15.81
N PHE A 334 -8.57 -7.02 -14.54
CA PHE A 334 -9.09 -7.78 -13.41
C PHE A 334 -10.63 -7.73 -13.35
N PHE A 335 -11.22 -6.56 -13.52
CA PHE A 335 -12.68 -6.40 -13.53
C PHE A 335 -13.31 -7.08 -14.75
N ASP A 336 -12.77 -6.88 -15.95
CA ASP A 336 -13.25 -7.53 -17.17
C ASP A 336 -13.20 -9.06 -17.08
N PHE A 337 -12.12 -9.60 -16.49
CA PHE A 337 -11.98 -11.05 -16.31
C PHE A 337 -13.06 -11.62 -15.41
N ASN A 338 -13.41 -10.92 -14.33
CA ASN A 338 -14.42 -11.38 -13.39
C ASN A 338 -15.84 -11.14 -13.90
N LEU A 339 -16.13 -10.00 -14.56
CA LEU A 339 -17.43 -9.74 -15.18
C LEU A 339 -17.79 -10.80 -16.21
N LYS A 340 -16.87 -11.19 -17.11
CA LYS A 340 -17.10 -12.25 -18.11
C LYS A 340 -17.37 -13.64 -17.49
N ARG A 341 -16.99 -13.89 -16.24
CA ARG A 341 -17.27 -15.13 -15.52
C ARG A 341 -18.62 -15.13 -14.82
N GLY A 342 -19.12 -13.95 -14.46
CA GLY A 342 -20.47 -13.78 -13.89
C GLY A 342 -21.59 -14.00 -14.90
N ASP A 343 -21.30 -13.91 -16.21
CA ASP A 343 -22.27 -14.13 -17.29
C ASP A 343 -22.51 -15.63 -17.60
N LYS A 344 -21.94 -16.56 -16.81
CA LYS A 344 -22.11 -18.01 -16.93
C LYS A 344 -22.89 -18.56 -15.75
#